data_9db640455712820101a18cfacb1be96b
#
_entry.id   9db640455712820101a18cfacb1be96b
#
_cell.length_a   1.000
_cell.length_b   1.000
_cell.length_c   1.000
_cell.angle_alpha   90.00
_cell.angle_beta   90.00
_cell.angle_gamma   90.00
#
_symmetry.space_group_name_H-M   'P 1'
#
loop_
_entity.id
_entity.type
_entity.pdbx_description
1 polymer ?
#
loop_
_entity_poly.entity_id
_entity_poly.type
_entity_poly.pdbx_seq_one_letter_code
_entity_poly.pdbx_strand_id
1 'polypeptide(L)'
;IVHEIAHEWWYGVVGNNEVTNAWFDEGLAEYSTLLYFDKFSEGGVNREKLVGDAKINYELYIDVVTSLNIKVNYSMSLRLNEYVSEYEYVYMIYVKGLLMFEDLRNKLGDELFFKFLKKLYREYSFDIINKD
;
A
#
# COMPACT_ATOMS: atom_id res chain seq x y z
N ILE A 1 11.73 -9.01 -1.61
CA ILE A 1 11.36 -10.45 -1.69
C ILE A 1 9.97 -10.68 -1.09
N VAL A 2 9.68 -10.30 0.17
CA VAL A 2 8.35 -10.53 0.79
C VAL A 2 7.23 -9.83 0.01
N HIS A 3 7.45 -8.61 -0.45
CA HIS A 3 6.56 -7.84 -1.31
C HIS A 3 6.19 -8.63 -2.58
N GLU A 4 7.17 -9.11 -3.32
CA GLU A 4 6.95 -9.88 -4.55
C GLU A 4 6.21 -11.20 -4.30
N ILE A 5 6.48 -11.85 -3.17
CA ILE A 5 5.73 -13.05 -2.77
C ILE A 5 4.27 -12.71 -2.47
N ALA A 6 4.00 -11.54 -1.88
CA ALA A 6 2.64 -11.11 -1.58
C ALA A 6 1.78 -10.91 -2.84
N HIS A 7 2.39 -10.60 -3.98
CA HIS A 7 1.69 -10.52 -5.28
C HIS A 7 1.13 -11.85 -5.77
N GLU A 8 1.58 -13.00 -5.23
CA GLU A 8 0.93 -14.30 -5.49
C GLU A 8 -0.53 -14.32 -4.99
N TRP A 9 -0.84 -13.53 -3.94
CA TRP A 9 -2.20 -13.35 -3.43
C TRP A 9 -2.88 -12.09 -3.98
N TRP A 10 -2.22 -10.95 -3.84
CA TRP A 10 -2.70 -9.63 -4.25
C TRP A 10 -2.19 -9.33 -5.65
N TYR A 11 -2.94 -9.61 -6.63
CA TYR A 11 -2.81 -9.64 -8.07
C TYR A 11 -2.93 -11.07 -8.64
N GLY A 12 -2.14 -12.04 -8.21
CA GLY A 12 -2.15 -13.40 -8.75
C GLY A 12 -3.46 -14.15 -8.50
N VAL A 13 -4.06 -13.98 -7.31
CA VAL A 13 -5.35 -14.59 -6.96
C VAL A 13 -6.46 -13.55 -6.91
N VAL A 14 -6.23 -12.42 -6.27
CA VAL A 14 -7.18 -11.28 -6.24
C VAL A 14 -6.64 -10.21 -7.17
N GLY A 15 -7.13 -10.18 -8.40
CA GLY A 15 -6.66 -9.29 -9.45
C GLY A 15 -7.20 -7.87 -9.33
N ASN A 16 -6.51 -6.93 -9.93
CA ASN A 16 -6.93 -5.55 -10.12
C ASN A 16 -6.41 -5.02 -11.45
N ASN A 17 -6.83 -3.83 -11.83
CA ASN A 17 -6.29 -3.13 -12.99
C ASN A 17 -5.12 -2.26 -12.53
N GLU A 18 -3.88 -2.72 -12.74
CA GLU A 18 -2.65 -2.01 -12.34
C GLU A 18 -2.50 -0.63 -13.00
N VAL A 19 -3.15 -0.40 -14.16
CA VAL A 19 -3.10 0.91 -14.84
C VAL A 19 -3.94 1.96 -14.12
N THR A 20 -5.02 1.54 -13.45
CA THR A 20 -5.99 2.46 -12.82
C THR A 20 -6.13 2.31 -11.32
N ASN A 21 -5.72 1.18 -10.77
CA ASN A 21 -5.92 0.82 -9.37
C ASN A 21 -4.67 0.15 -8.74
N ALA A 22 -3.46 0.52 -9.17
CA ALA A 22 -2.20 -0.03 -8.66
C ALA A 22 -2.05 0.08 -7.13
N TRP A 23 -2.74 1.02 -6.48
CA TRP A 23 -2.74 1.17 -5.03
C TRP A 23 -3.26 -0.07 -4.29
N PHE A 24 -4.06 -0.89 -4.97
CA PHE A 24 -4.69 -2.05 -4.34
C PHE A 24 -3.68 -3.18 -4.15
N ASP A 25 -3.07 -3.69 -5.22
CA ASP A 25 -2.11 -4.78 -5.15
C ASP A 25 -0.78 -4.33 -4.54
N GLU A 26 -0.23 -3.21 -4.97
CA GLU A 26 1.02 -2.65 -4.46
C GLU A 26 0.90 -2.24 -2.98
N GLY A 27 -0.17 -1.55 -2.62
CA GLY A 27 -0.42 -1.17 -1.22
C GLY A 27 -0.62 -2.38 -0.32
N LEU A 28 -1.32 -3.43 -0.79
CA LEU A 28 -1.48 -4.69 -0.04
C LEU A 28 -0.19 -5.50 0.02
N ALA A 29 0.63 -5.49 -1.03
CA ALA A 29 1.93 -6.16 -1.03
C ALA A 29 2.91 -5.48 -0.06
N GLU A 30 2.96 -4.14 -0.05
CA GLU A 30 3.72 -3.38 0.95
C GLU A 30 3.20 -3.66 2.38
N TYR A 31 1.89 -3.64 2.56
CA TYR A 31 1.31 -3.93 3.87
C TYR A 31 1.53 -5.38 4.31
N SER A 32 1.56 -6.32 3.39
CA SER A 32 1.90 -7.72 3.67
C SER A 32 3.35 -7.88 4.12
N THR A 33 4.25 -7.08 3.55
CA THR A 33 5.64 -6.99 4.01
C THR A 33 5.71 -6.50 5.46
N LEU A 34 4.94 -5.48 5.81
CA LEU A 34 4.81 -5.01 7.19
C LEU A 34 4.26 -6.11 8.10
N LEU A 35 3.21 -6.83 7.70
CA LEU A 35 2.64 -7.93 8.49
C LEU A 35 3.64 -9.06 8.74
N TYR A 36 4.49 -9.35 7.75
CA TYR A 36 5.55 -10.33 7.89
C TYR A 36 6.54 -9.92 9.00
N PHE A 37 7.05 -8.70 8.96
CA PHE A 37 7.99 -8.21 9.96
C PHE A 37 7.35 -7.93 11.33
N ASP A 38 6.06 -7.61 11.38
CA ASP A 38 5.28 -7.52 12.63
C ASP A 38 5.28 -8.87 13.36
N LYS A 39 5.18 -9.96 12.60
CA LYS A 39 5.15 -11.32 13.14
C LYS A 39 6.53 -11.88 13.46
N PHE A 40 7.54 -11.63 12.63
CA PHE A 40 8.83 -12.30 12.72
C PHE A 40 9.96 -11.42 13.27
N SER A 41 9.83 -10.09 13.22
CA SER A 41 10.78 -9.10 13.77
C SER A 41 12.26 -9.38 13.44
N GLU A 42 12.54 -9.74 12.18
CA GLU A 42 13.89 -10.08 11.76
C GLU A 42 14.79 -8.85 11.65
N GLY A 43 16.03 -8.95 12.16
CA GLY A 43 17.05 -7.90 12.03
C GLY A 43 16.68 -6.56 12.68
N GLY A 44 15.80 -6.57 13.69
CA GLY A 44 15.33 -5.35 14.34
C GLY A 44 14.28 -4.57 13.54
N VAL A 45 13.83 -5.12 12.42
CA VAL A 45 12.72 -4.58 11.65
C VAL A 45 11.40 -5.10 12.23
N ASN A 46 10.47 -4.20 12.50
CA ASN A 46 9.15 -4.51 13.02
C ASN A 46 8.12 -3.51 12.51
N ARG A 47 6.85 -3.72 12.81
CA ARG A 47 5.74 -2.85 12.37
C ARG A 47 5.95 -1.39 12.76
N GLU A 48 6.31 -1.11 14.01
CA GLU A 48 6.46 0.26 14.51
C GLU A 48 7.53 1.01 13.71
N LYS A 49 8.67 0.36 13.47
CA LYS A 49 9.76 0.94 12.68
C LYS A 49 9.33 1.19 11.23
N LEU A 50 8.72 0.22 10.57
CA LEU A 50 8.29 0.36 9.16
C LEU A 50 7.23 1.45 9.00
N VAL A 51 6.25 1.53 9.89
CA VAL A 51 5.25 2.60 9.88
C VAL A 51 5.89 3.96 10.16
N GLY A 52 6.81 4.02 11.12
CA GLY A 52 7.54 5.25 11.44
C GLY A 52 8.36 5.75 10.25
N ASP A 53 9.14 4.87 9.64
CA ASP A 53 9.94 5.18 8.45
C ASP A 53 9.05 5.63 7.28
N ALA A 54 7.93 4.95 7.04
CA ALA A 54 6.98 5.32 5.99
C ALA A 54 6.36 6.72 6.21
N LYS A 55 5.99 7.06 7.44
CA LYS A 55 5.45 8.39 7.79
C LYS A 55 6.49 9.48 7.56
N ILE A 56 7.70 9.30 8.08
CA ILE A 56 8.80 10.26 7.93
C ILE A 56 9.12 10.47 6.44
N ASN A 57 9.23 9.40 5.67
CA ASN A 57 9.53 9.49 4.25
C ASN A 57 8.40 10.18 3.47
N TYR A 58 7.14 9.90 3.79
CA TYR A 58 6.01 10.55 3.15
C TYR A 58 5.96 12.05 3.46
N GLU A 59 6.13 12.44 4.72
CA GLU A 59 6.17 13.85 5.15
C GLU A 59 7.34 14.58 4.49
N LEU A 60 8.52 13.98 4.48
CA LEU A 60 9.69 14.56 3.81
C LEU A 60 9.46 14.78 2.31
N TYR A 61 8.84 13.81 1.63
CA TYR A 61 8.48 13.96 0.22
C TYR A 61 7.55 15.16 0.01
N ILE A 62 6.50 15.28 0.83
CA ILE A 62 5.53 16.39 0.75
C ILE A 62 6.23 17.74 0.99
N ASP A 63 7.12 17.82 1.98
CA ASP A 63 7.88 19.04 2.28
C ASP A 63 8.78 19.44 1.10
N VAL A 64 9.47 18.48 0.49
CA VAL A 64 10.34 18.73 -0.66
C VAL A 64 9.54 19.26 -1.86
N VAL A 65 8.47 18.58 -2.26
CA VAL A 65 7.69 19.00 -3.44
C VAL A 65 6.98 20.32 -3.20
N THR A 66 6.55 20.59 -1.98
CA THR A 66 5.97 21.87 -1.58
C THR A 66 7.00 23.00 -1.65
N SER A 67 8.20 22.77 -1.11
CA SER A 67 9.30 23.74 -1.12
C SER A 67 9.76 24.10 -2.54
N LEU A 68 9.66 23.14 -3.45
CA LEU A 68 10.00 23.31 -4.86
C LEU A 68 8.83 23.83 -5.71
N ASN A 69 7.68 24.11 -5.11
CA ASN A 69 6.42 24.47 -5.80
C ASN A 69 6.01 23.45 -6.89
N ILE A 70 6.32 22.17 -6.67
CA ILE A 70 5.89 21.09 -7.56
C ILE A 70 4.43 20.76 -7.23
N LYS A 71 3.58 20.82 -8.26
CA LYS A 71 2.16 20.46 -8.11
C LYS A 71 2.03 18.94 -8.08
N VAL A 72 1.62 18.40 -6.94
CA VAL A 72 1.38 16.97 -6.72
C VAL A 72 -0.11 16.68 -6.69
N ASN A 73 -0.52 15.59 -7.29
CA ASN A 73 -1.86 15.06 -7.12
C ASN A 73 -1.83 13.95 -6.04
N TYR A 74 -2.49 14.21 -4.92
CA TYR A 74 -2.52 13.29 -3.78
C TYR A 74 -3.45 12.08 -3.96
N SER A 75 -4.06 11.90 -5.14
CA SER A 75 -4.92 10.75 -5.41
C SER A 75 -4.09 9.47 -5.63
N MET A 76 -4.53 8.38 -5.03
CA MET A 76 -4.00 7.04 -5.30
C MET A 76 -4.69 6.36 -6.50
N SER A 77 -5.72 6.99 -7.07
CA SER A 77 -6.55 6.45 -8.16
C SER A 77 -6.26 7.12 -9.50
N LEU A 78 -5.07 7.66 -9.68
CA LEU A 78 -4.63 8.14 -10.98
C LEU A 78 -4.25 6.95 -11.88
N ARG A 79 -4.38 7.15 -13.17
CA ARG A 79 -3.78 6.22 -14.13
C ARG A 79 -2.26 6.32 -14.06
N LEU A 80 -1.58 5.23 -14.37
CA LEU A 80 -0.11 5.16 -14.32
C LEU A 80 0.59 6.31 -15.07
N ASN A 81 0.06 6.73 -16.20
CA ASN A 81 0.61 7.82 -17.01
C ASN A 81 0.19 9.24 -16.56
N GLU A 82 -0.61 9.37 -15.52
CA GLU A 82 -1.02 10.67 -14.96
C GLU A 82 -0.13 11.13 -13.80
N TYR A 83 0.73 10.24 -13.27
CA TYR A 83 1.74 10.62 -12.29
C TYR A 83 2.86 11.43 -12.96
N VAL A 84 3.22 12.55 -12.36
CA VAL A 84 4.22 13.49 -12.92
C VAL A 84 5.63 12.89 -12.89
N SER A 85 5.89 11.97 -11.97
CA SER A 85 7.19 11.31 -11.82
C SER A 85 7.05 9.92 -11.18
N GLU A 86 8.09 9.10 -11.34
CA GLU A 86 8.20 7.82 -10.63
C GLU A 86 8.17 8.02 -9.11
N TYR A 87 8.74 9.11 -8.60
CA TYR A 87 8.69 9.43 -7.17
C TYR A 87 7.26 9.68 -6.69
N GLU A 88 6.46 10.46 -7.45
CA GLU A 88 5.05 10.67 -7.11
C GLU A 88 4.31 9.33 -7.07
N TYR A 89 4.52 8.47 -8.07
CA TYR A 89 3.92 7.14 -8.12
C TYR A 89 4.30 6.32 -6.88
N VAL A 90 5.60 6.21 -6.57
CA VAL A 90 6.07 5.43 -5.41
C VAL A 90 5.47 5.96 -4.11
N TYR A 91 5.50 7.27 -3.87
CA TYR A 91 4.98 7.83 -2.63
C TYR A 91 3.45 7.76 -2.52
N MET A 92 2.72 7.87 -3.63
CA MET A 92 1.26 7.79 -3.61
C MET A 92 0.75 6.34 -3.58
N ILE A 93 1.39 5.42 -4.27
CA ILE A 93 0.92 4.04 -4.39
C ILE A 93 1.47 3.15 -3.28
N TYR A 94 2.79 3.11 -3.10
CA TYR A 94 3.43 2.22 -2.13
C TYR A 94 3.37 2.78 -0.72
N VAL A 95 3.97 3.95 -0.50
CA VAL A 95 4.11 4.51 0.86
C VAL A 95 2.76 4.90 1.45
N LYS A 96 1.98 5.66 0.72
CA LYS A 96 0.64 6.05 1.16
C LYS A 96 -0.33 4.87 1.19
N GLY A 97 -0.19 3.90 0.28
CA GLY A 97 -0.95 2.65 0.29
C GLY A 97 -0.72 1.86 1.59
N LEU A 98 0.54 1.66 1.98
CA LEU A 98 0.88 1.06 3.26
C LEU A 98 0.24 1.81 4.44
N LEU A 99 0.39 3.13 4.48
CA LEU A 99 -0.16 3.96 5.56
C LEU A 99 -1.69 3.93 5.61
N MET A 100 -2.36 3.83 4.47
CA MET A 100 -3.82 3.69 4.38
C MET A 100 -4.29 2.37 5.01
N PHE A 101 -3.65 1.24 4.70
CA PHE A 101 -4.00 -0.05 5.31
C PHE A 101 -3.66 -0.09 6.80
N GLU A 102 -2.58 0.57 7.22
CA GLU A 102 -2.26 0.74 8.64
C GLU A 102 -3.32 1.56 9.38
N ASP A 103 -3.78 2.67 8.80
CA ASP A 103 -4.86 3.49 9.36
C ASP A 103 -6.19 2.69 9.42
N LEU A 104 -6.48 1.92 8.39
CA LEU A 104 -7.65 1.04 8.37
C LEU A 104 -7.58 -0.01 9.50
N ARG A 105 -6.41 -0.67 9.69
CA ARG A 105 -6.20 -1.62 10.78
C ARG A 105 -6.39 -0.97 12.15
N ASN A 106 -5.82 0.23 12.34
CA ASN A 106 -5.95 0.96 13.60
C ASN A 106 -7.40 1.36 13.91
N LYS A 107 -8.20 1.68 12.91
CA LYS A 107 -9.63 2.01 13.06
C LYS A 107 -10.50 0.78 13.32
N LEU A 108 -10.24 -0.32 12.67
CA LEU A 108 -11.03 -1.56 12.79
C LEU A 108 -10.61 -2.42 13.99
N GLY A 109 -9.34 -2.33 14.40
CA GLY A 109 -8.69 -3.29 15.26
C GLY A 109 -8.31 -4.58 14.51
N ASP A 110 -7.39 -5.34 15.10
CA ASP A 110 -6.78 -6.52 14.46
C ASP A 110 -7.82 -7.56 14.01
N GLU A 111 -8.77 -7.89 14.87
CA GLU A 111 -9.76 -8.94 14.59
C GLU A 111 -10.58 -8.62 13.33
N LEU A 112 -11.15 -7.42 13.25
CA LEU A 112 -11.97 -7.01 12.10
C LEU A 112 -11.13 -6.79 10.86
N PHE A 113 -9.92 -6.24 11.00
CA PHE A 113 -9.02 -6.04 9.87
C PHE A 113 -8.63 -7.37 9.21
N PHE A 114 -8.20 -8.37 9.98
CA PHE A 114 -7.87 -9.68 9.41
C PHE A 114 -9.08 -10.43 8.89
N LYS A 115 -10.26 -10.24 9.48
CA LYS A 115 -11.51 -10.75 8.94
C LYS A 115 -11.85 -10.10 7.60
N PHE A 116 -11.63 -8.80 7.47
CA PHE A 116 -11.80 -8.08 6.22
C PHE A 116 -10.86 -8.63 5.13
N LEU A 117 -9.55 -8.76 5.38
CA LEU A 117 -8.60 -9.32 4.40
C LEU A 117 -8.98 -10.74 3.96
N LYS A 118 -9.40 -11.59 4.89
CA LYS A 118 -9.86 -12.95 4.57
C LYS A 118 -11.13 -12.96 3.73
N LYS A 119 -12.05 -12.04 4.01
CA LYS A 119 -13.29 -11.89 3.25
C LYS A 119 -12.98 -11.41 1.84
N LEU A 120 -12.16 -10.37 1.71
CA LEU A 120 -11.69 -9.83 0.44
C LEU A 120 -11.08 -10.93 -0.44
N TYR A 121 -10.14 -11.69 0.11
CA TYR A 121 -9.52 -12.81 -0.57
C TYR A 121 -10.56 -13.85 -1.05
N ARG A 122 -11.51 -14.26 -0.19
CA ARG A 122 -12.49 -15.30 -0.53
C ARG A 122 -13.52 -14.87 -1.57
N GLU A 123 -13.96 -13.61 -1.50
CA GLU A 123 -14.99 -13.10 -2.40
C GLU A 123 -14.45 -12.77 -3.78
N TYR A 124 -13.19 -12.37 -3.88
CA TYR A 124 -12.57 -11.94 -5.13
C TYR A 124 -11.47 -12.88 -5.64
N SER A 125 -11.37 -14.10 -5.10
CA SER A 125 -10.41 -15.09 -5.63
C SER A 125 -10.71 -15.41 -7.09
N PHE A 126 -9.70 -15.26 -7.94
CA PHE A 126 -9.75 -15.44 -9.39
C PHE A 126 -10.69 -14.48 -10.12
N ASP A 127 -10.91 -13.33 -9.52
CA ASP A 127 -11.68 -12.23 -10.10
C ASP A 127 -10.88 -10.93 -10.05
N ILE A 128 -11.34 -9.91 -10.76
CA ILE A 128 -10.71 -8.58 -10.83
C ILE A 128 -11.56 -7.61 -10.01
N ILE A 129 -10.95 -7.03 -8.97
CA ILE A 129 -11.58 -5.94 -8.22
C ILE A 129 -11.57 -4.69 -9.10
N ASN A 130 -12.75 -4.24 -9.47
CA ASN A 130 -12.96 -2.98 -10.16
C ASN A 130 -13.35 -1.88 -9.18
N LYS A 131 -13.10 -0.64 -9.59
CA LYS A 131 -13.35 0.57 -8.80
C LYS A 131 -14.84 0.89 -8.61
N ASP A 132 -15.72 0.22 -9.34
CA ASP A 132 -17.18 0.47 -9.40
C ASP A 132 -17.95 -0.31 -8.33
#